data_d7a9c85ec6d4f0cffe4e22bbd635672e
#
_entry.id   d7a9c85ec6d4f0cffe4e22bbd635672e
#
_cell.length_a   1.000
_cell.length_b   1.000
_cell.length_c   1.000
_cell.angle_alpha   90.00
_cell.angle_beta   90.00
_cell.angle_gamma   90.00
#
_symmetry.space_group_name_H-M   'P 1'
#
loop_
_entity.id
_entity.type
_entity.pdbx_description
1 polymer ?
#
loop_
_entity_poly.entity_id
_entity_poly.type
_entity_poly.pdbx_seq_one_letter_code
_entity_poly.pdbx_strand_id
1 'polypeptide(L)'
;MALEDIIREKHSGDDEQLNFIFSDDKNIIVTAPAGCGKTTAMVSKIARELSVGHIPSNKKVLAITFSVNAAMKIKDSLKALLPDLVDNPSQYLSKVDIANYHNFAMRILFKHGYCLNAEFINLASFQIVNENSSVLSSYLTSSDESKLSAVENAVKASDKDGLMAALDDYWDVINRK
;
A
#
# COMPACT_ATOMS: atom_id res chain seq x y z
N MET A 1 0.06 15.13 -31.87
CA MET A 1 -0.04 16.01 -30.68
C MET A 1 1.06 15.58 -29.74
N ALA A 2 1.83 16.51 -29.21
CA ALA A 2 2.88 16.12 -28.26
C ALA A 2 2.22 15.58 -26.97
N LEU A 3 2.86 14.63 -26.31
CA LEU A 3 2.40 14.06 -25.03
C LEU A 3 1.99 15.16 -24.02
N GLU A 4 2.81 16.20 -23.94
CA GLU A 4 2.57 17.31 -23.02
C GLU A 4 1.30 18.08 -23.36
N ASP A 5 0.96 18.22 -24.64
CA ASP A 5 -0.26 18.91 -25.09
C ASP A 5 -1.51 18.17 -24.59
N ILE A 6 -1.52 16.83 -24.68
CA ILE A 6 -2.63 15.98 -24.20
C ILE A 6 -2.82 16.14 -22.69
N ILE A 7 -1.72 16.13 -21.93
CA ILE A 7 -1.77 16.31 -20.48
C ILE A 7 -2.23 17.73 -20.13
N ARG A 8 -1.74 18.75 -20.81
CA ARG A 8 -2.13 20.15 -20.59
C ARG A 8 -3.60 20.39 -20.92
N GLU A 9 -4.10 19.81 -22.00
CA GLU A 9 -5.51 19.88 -22.35
C GLU A 9 -6.40 19.20 -21.29
N LYS A 10 -6.00 18.01 -20.85
CA LYS A 10 -6.75 17.23 -19.82
C LYS A 10 -6.83 17.94 -18.48
N HIS A 11 -5.83 18.72 -18.11
CA HIS A 11 -5.74 19.48 -16.86
C HIS A 11 -5.88 20.99 -17.08
N SER A 12 -6.50 21.40 -18.21
CA SER A 12 -6.67 22.81 -18.54
C SER A 12 -7.49 23.53 -17.46
N GLY A 13 -7.00 24.68 -16.99
CA GLY A 13 -7.65 25.46 -15.93
C GLY A 13 -7.28 25.09 -14.51
N ASP A 14 -6.37 24.13 -14.30
CA ASP A 14 -5.85 23.76 -12.99
C ASP A 14 -4.30 23.84 -12.98
N ASP A 15 -3.78 25.03 -12.77
CA ASP A 15 -2.34 25.28 -12.77
C ASP A 15 -1.61 24.53 -11.66
N GLU A 16 -2.26 24.27 -10.53
CA GLU A 16 -1.67 23.50 -9.42
C GLU A 16 -1.44 22.03 -9.81
N GLN A 17 -2.41 21.43 -10.50
CA GLN A 17 -2.24 20.06 -11.03
C GLN A 17 -1.16 20.05 -12.12
N LEU A 18 -1.12 21.01 -13.01
CA LEU A 18 -0.07 21.10 -14.04
C LEU A 18 1.31 21.27 -13.40
N ASN A 19 1.46 22.17 -12.43
CA ASN A 19 2.71 22.34 -11.69
C ASN A 19 3.17 21.04 -11.04
N PHE A 20 2.26 20.29 -10.39
CA PHE A 20 2.59 18.98 -9.83
C PHE A 20 3.02 17.96 -10.89
N ILE A 21 2.29 17.87 -12.01
CA ILE A 21 2.56 16.89 -13.07
C ILE A 21 3.91 17.16 -13.74
N PHE A 22 4.26 18.41 -13.95
CA PHE A 22 5.48 18.82 -14.64
C PHE A 22 6.65 19.13 -13.72
N SER A 23 6.49 19.11 -12.40
CA SER A 23 7.60 19.27 -11.45
C SER A 23 8.62 18.14 -11.59
N ASP A 24 9.90 18.49 -11.57
CA ASP A 24 11.03 17.57 -11.53
C ASP A 24 11.61 17.40 -10.09
N ASP A 25 10.89 17.91 -9.08
CA ASP A 25 11.29 17.79 -7.68
C ASP A 25 11.35 16.32 -7.24
N LYS A 26 12.38 16.00 -6.47
CA LYS A 26 12.59 14.63 -5.97
C LYS A 26 11.57 14.20 -4.92
N ASN A 27 11.08 15.15 -4.13
CA ASN A 27 10.14 14.91 -3.04
C ASN A 27 9.00 15.91 -3.16
N ILE A 28 7.79 15.42 -3.39
CA ILE A 28 6.61 16.25 -3.56
C ILE A 28 5.54 15.78 -2.57
N ILE A 29 4.98 16.71 -1.82
CA ILE A 29 3.80 16.48 -0.98
C ILE A 29 2.64 17.25 -1.59
N VAL A 30 1.56 16.54 -1.92
CA VAL A 30 0.34 17.13 -2.48
C VAL A 30 -0.76 17.09 -1.43
N THR A 31 -1.23 18.26 -1.02
CA THR A 31 -2.36 18.41 -0.10
C THR A 31 -3.54 19.02 -0.85
N ALA A 32 -4.64 18.31 -0.92
CA ALA A 32 -5.85 18.80 -1.57
C ALA A 32 -7.11 18.13 -0.99
N PRO A 33 -8.28 18.79 -0.97
CA PRO A 33 -9.55 18.23 -0.53
C PRO A 33 -9.95 16.96 -1.31
N ALA A 34 -10.93 16.22 -0.79
CA ALA A 34 -11.51 15.09 -1.53
C ALA A 34 -12.21 15.60 -2.81
N GLY A 35 -12.07 14.84 -3.90
CA GLY A 35 -12.70 15.21 -5.18
C GLY A 35 -11.88 16.14 -6.09
N CYS A 36 -10.80 16.76 -5.63
CA CYS A 36 -9.96 17.68 -6.42
C CYS A 36 -9.00 17.00 -7.40
N GLY A 37 -9.32 15.85 -7.96
CA GLY A 37 -8.53 15.24 -9.03
C GLY A 37 -7.14 14.71 -8.67
N LYS A 38 -6.76 14.59 -7.37
CA LYS A 38 -5.43 14.10 -6.95
C LYS A 38 -4.98 12.82 -7.65
N THR A 39 -5.87 11.83 -7.71
CA THR A 39 -5.57 10.55 -8.38
C THR A 39 -5.35 10.72 -9.87
N THR A 40 -6.12 11.59 -10.51
CA THR A 40 -5.98 11.89 -11.94
C THR A 40 -4.65 12.57 -12.24
N ALA A 41 -4.28 13.58 -11.45
CA ALA A 41 -3.01 14.26 -11.57
C ALA A 41 -1.82 13.30 -11.33
N MET A 42 -1.91 12.42 -10.32
CA MET A 42 -0.88 11.41 -10.05
C MET A 42 -0.75 10.41 -11.22
N VAL A 43 -1.86 9.95 -11.79
CA VAL A 43 -1.85 9.07 -12.98
C VAL A 43 -1.18 9.76 -14.17
N SER A 44 -1.51 11.04 -14.43
CA SER A 44 -0.91 11.83 -15.51
C SER A 44 0.59 12.03 -15.28
N LYS A 45 1.03 12.27 -14.03
CA LYS A 45 2.46 12.35 -13.71
C LYS A 45 3.17 11.03 -13.97
N ILE A 46 2.63 9.90 -13.50
CA ILE A 46 3.21 8.58 -13.75
C ILE A 46 3.32 8.32 -15.28
N ALA A 47 2.27 8.61 -16.02
CA ALA A 47 2.26 8.42 -17.47
C ALA A 47 3.32 9.29 -18.15
N ARG A 48 3.48 10.55 -17.73
CA ARG A 48 4.54 11.45 -18.22
C ARG A 48 5.93 10.87 -17.93
N GLU A 49 6.22 10.53 -16.67
CA GLU A 49 7.54 10.02 -16.28
C GLU A 49 7.94 8.76 -17.05
N LEU A 50 6.97 7.89 -17.31
CA LEU A 50 7.19 6.70 -18.13
C LEU A 50 7.47 7.02 -19.58
N SER A 51 6.71 7.95 -20.17
CA SER A 51 6.76 8.27 -21.60
C SER A 51 8.01 9.06 -21.97
N VAL A 52 8.45 9.96 -21.09
CA VAL A 52 9.68 10.76 -21.28
C VAL A 52 10.95 9.92 -21.04
N GLY A 53 10.80 8.70 -20.47
CA GLY A 53 11.93 7.79 -20.24
C GLY A 53 12.74 8.12 -18.98
N HIS A 54 12.19 8.89 -18.05
CA HIS A 54 12.86 9.20 -16.79
C HIS A 54 13.02 7.97 -15.89
N ILE A 55 12.26 6.90 -16.15
CA ILE A 55 12.35 5.66 -15.39
C ILE A 55 13.36 4.70 -16.06
N PRO A 56 14.52 4.45 -15.45
CA PRO A 56 15.52 3.53 -15.98
C PRO A 56 14.94 2.13 -16.27
N SER A 57 15.53 1.40 -17.22
CA SER A 57 15.03 0.07 -17.65
C SER A 57 14.95 -0.94 -16.51
N ASN A 58 15.88 -0.87 -15.56
CA ASN A 58 15.97 -1.75 -14.39
C ASN A 58 15.14 -1.29 -13.19
N LYS A 59 14.37 -0.20 -13.31
CA LYS A 59 13.53 0.34 -12.23
C LYS A 59 12.06 0.32 -12.61
N LYS A 60 11.22 0.35 -11.58
CA LYS A 60 9.77 0.43 -11.69
C LYS A 60 9.24 1.58 -10.87
N VAL A 61 8.10 2.11 -11.29
CA VAL A 61 7.28 3.00 -10.45
C VAL A 61 6.50 2.14 -9.47
N LEU A 62 6.57 2.47 -8.20
CA LEU A 62 5.74 1.86 -7.16
C LEU A 62 4.65 2.84 -6.74
N ALA A 63 3.40 2.47 -6.98
CA ALA A 63 2.22 3.22 -6.54
C ALA A 63 1.53 2.46 -5.40
N ILE A 64 1.58 3.03 -4.19
CA ILE A 64 0.96 2.42 -3.01
C ILE A 64 -0.29 3.19 -2.64
N THR A 65 -1.38 2.45 -2.37
CA THR A 65 -2.65 2.99 -1.92
C THR A 65 -3.10 2.32 -0.62
N PHE A 66 -4.03 2.96 0.08
CA PHE A 66 -4.60 2.36 1.27
C PHE A 66 -5.56 1.20 0.92
N SER A 67 -6.38 1.34 -0.11
CA SER A 67 -7.41 0.36 -0.45
C SER A 67 -7.16 -0.34 -1.78
N VAL A 68 -7.70 -1.56 -1.92
CA VAL A 68 -7.68 -2.34 -3.17
C VAL A 68 -8.40 -1.58 -4.29
N ASN A 69 -9.54 -0.96 -3.98
CA ASN A 69 -10.33 -0.21 -4.97
C ASN A 69 -9.55 0.99 -5.53
N ALA A 70 -8.80 1.69 -4.67
CA ALA A 70 -7.95 2.80 -5.13
C ALA A 70 -6.82 2.30 -6.02
N ALA A 71 -6.21 1.16 -5.71
CA ALA A 71 -5.19 0.54 -6.55
C ALA A 71 -5.75 0.15 -7.93
N MET A 72 -6.93 -0.47 -7.97
CA MET A 72 -7.61 -0.81 -9.22
C MET A 72 -7.92 0.44 -10.05
N LYS A 73 -8.46 1.50 -9.43
CA LYS A 73 -8.77 2.76 -10.11
C LYS A 73 -7.53 3.39 -10.75
N ILE A 74 -6.37 3.38 -10.08
CA ILE A 74 -5.12 3.87 -10.65
C ILE A 74 -4.73 3.03 -11.87
N LYS A 75 -4.81 1.70 -11.75
CA LYS A 75 -4.47 0.78 -12.83
C LYS A 75 -5.35 0.99 -14.07
N ASP A 76 -6.66 1.13 -13.86
CA ASP A 76 -7.61 1.33 -14.96
C ASP A 76 -7.44 2.71 -15.60
N SER A 77 -7.18 3.74 -14.81
CA SER A 77 -6.89 5.09 -15.31
C SER A 77 -5.60 5.14 -16.14
N LEU A 78 -4.54 4.41 -15.72
CA LEU A 78 -3.32 4.29 -16.50
C LEU A 78 -3.54 3.52 -17.80
N LYS A 79 -4.31 2.44 -17.77
CA LYS A 79 -4.67 1.68 -18.97
C LYS A 79 -5.47 2.51 -19.97
N ALA A 80 -6.32 3.41 -19.49
CA ALA A 80 -7.10 4.29 -20.33
C ALA A 80 -6.26 5.43 -20.94
N LEU A 81 -5.27 5.95 -20.18
CA LEU A 81 -4.47 7.11 -20.59
C LEU A 81 -3.28 6.75 -21.48
N LEU A 82 -2.58 5.65 -21.18
CA LEU A 82 -1.33 5.29 -21.87
C LEU A 82 -1.48 5.08 -23.38
N PRO A 83 -2.58 4.50 -23.93
CA PRO A 83 -2.74 4.36 -25.38
C PRO A 83 -2.70 5.68 -26.16
N ASP A 84 -3.13 6.77 -25.53
CA ASP A 84 -3.11 8.10 -26.15
C ASP A 84 -1.71 8.72 -26.15
N LEU A 85 -0.80 8.17 -25.35
CA LEU A 85 0.52 8.75 -25.06
C LEU A 85 1.70 7.97 -25.66
N VAL A 86 1.53 6.65 -25.87
CA VAL A 86 2.65 5.77 -26.27
C VAL A 86 2.20 4.64 -27.18
N ASP A 87 3.08 4.21 -28.10
CA ASP A 87 2.78 3.17 -29.08
C ASP A 87 2.62 1.77 -28.47
N ASN A 88 3.29 1.50 -27.34
CA ASN A 88 3.27 0.19 -26.68
C ASN A 88 2.83 0.28 -25.20
N PRO A 89 1.55 0.53 -24.90
CA PRO A 89 1.05 0.75 -23.53
C PRO A 89 1.36 -0.40 -22.57
N SER A 90 1.35 -1.65 -23.06
CA SER A 90 1.62 -2.84 -22.25
C SER A 90 3.04 -2.86 -21.68
N GLN A 91 4.03 -2.39 -22.44
CA GLN A 91 5.42 -2.28 -21.98
C GLN A 91 5.54 -1.29 -20.82
N TYR A 92 4.88 -0.16 -20.92
CA TYR A 92 4.87 0.86 -19.87
C TYR A 92 4.11 0.41 -18.62
N LEU A 93 2.97 -0.27 -18.79
CA LEU A 93 2.22 -0.84 -17.67
C LEU A 93 3.05 -1.88 -16.90
N SER A 94 3.91 -2.63 -17.56
CA SER A 94 4.80 -3.60 -16.90
C SER A 94 5.83 -2.96 -15.97
N LYS A 95 6.11 -1.67 -16.19
CA LYS A 95 7.00 -0.86 -15.35
C LYS A 95 6.31 -0.22 -14.15
N VAL A 96 4.98 -0.36 -14.01
CA VAL A 96 4.24 0.18 -12.86
C VAL A 96 3.80 -0.96 -11.97
N ASP A 97 4.23 -0.91 -10.73
CA ASP A 97 3.80 -1.82 -9.68
C ASP A 97 2.78 -1.09 -8.80
N ILE A 98 1.51 -1.51 -8.89
CA ILE A 98 0.42 -0.88 -8.15
C ILE A 98 -0.06 -1.89 -7.10
N ALA A 99 -0.02 -1.50 -5.85
CA ALA A 99 -0.41 -2.33 -4.73
C ALA A 99 -1.14 -1.53 -3.65
N ASN A 100 -1.97 -2.21 -2.87
CA ASN A 100 -2.36 -1.64 -1.60
C ASN A 100 -1.26 -1.89 -0.56
N TYR A 101 -1.31 -1.14 0.54
CA TYR A 101 -0.29 -1.18 1.59
C TYR A 101 -0.06 -2.61 2.13
N HIS A 102 -1.13 -3.36 2.41
CA HIS A 102 -1.05 -4.72 2.92
C HIS A 102 -0.35 -5.67 1.94
N ASN A 103 -0.77 -5.67 0.68
CA ASN A 103 -0.14 -6.52 -0.34
C ASN A 103 1.32 -6.18 -0.57
N PHE A 104 1.67 -4.90 -0.50
CA PHE A 104 3.07 -4.48 -0.62
C PHE A 104 3.90 -4.99 0.58
N ALA A 105 3.42 -4.77 1.80
CA ALA A 105 4.08 -5.24 3.02
C ALA A 105 4.23 -6.78 3.02
N MET A 106 3.18 -7.50 2.64
CA MET A 106 3.23 -8.96 2.53
C MET A 106 4.26 -9.44 1.52
N ARG A 107 4.36 -8.81 0.35
CA ARG A 107 5.40 -9.18 -0.65
C ARG A 107 6.81 -8.97 -0.13
N ILE A 108 7.03 -7.91 0.67
CA ILE A 108 8.33 -7.69 1.35
C ILE A 108 8.59 -8.79 2.36
N LEU A 109 7.61 -9.12 3.21
CA LEU A 109 7.74 -10.18 4.22
C LEU A 109 8.00 -11.55 3.57
N PHE A 110 7.26 -11.93 2.55
CA PHE A 110 7.48 -13.20 1.84
C PHE A 110 8.88 -13.30 1.21
N LYS A 111 9.43 -12.18 0.76
CA LYS A 111 10.72 -12.17 0.09
C LYS A 111 11.90 -11.98 1.04
N HIS A 112 11.72 -11.22 2.10
CA HIS A 112 12.79 -10.73 2.97
C HIS A 112 12.53 -10.94 4.47
N GLY A 113 11.45 -11.63 4.85
CA GLY A 113 11.08 -11.83 6.25
C GLY A 113 12.16 -12.53 7.07
N TYR A 114 12.96 -13.39 6.42
CA TYR A 114 14.11 -14.04 7.05
C TYR A 114 15.12 -13.04 7.64
N CYS A 115 15.16 -11.81 7.15
CA CYS A 115 16.00 -10.75 7.71
C CYS A 115 15.52 -10.27 9.09
N LEU A 116 14.24 -10.51 9.42
CA LEU A 116 13.63 -10.15 10.70
C LEU A 116 13.73 -11.31 11.70
N ASN A 117 13.40 -12.51 11.26
CA ASN A 117 13.49 -13.73 12.06
C ASN A 117 13.64 -14.94 11.14
N ALA A 118 14.50 -15.90 11.55
CA ALA A 118 14.74 -17.14 10.82
C ALA A 118 13.45 -17.98 10.60
N GLU A 119 12.47 -17.87 11.48
CA GLU A 119 11.17 -18.53 11.35
C GLU A 119 10.38 -18.03 10.13
N PHE A 120 10.68 -16.83 9.64
CA PHE A 120 10.03 -16.25 8.46
C PHE A 120 10.61 -16.71 7.12
N ILE A 121 11.49 -17.71 7.10
CA ILE A 121 12.03 -18.29 5.86
C ILE A 121 10.92 -18.90 4.98
N ASN A 122 9.88 -19.48 5.59
CA ASN A 122 8.81 -20.21 4.90
C ASN A 122 7.43 -19.59 5.14
N LEU A 123 7.31 -18.26 5.06
CA LEU A 123 6.03 -17.56 5.24
C LEU A 123 4.92 -18.02 4.29
N ALA A 124 5.25 -18.68 3.18
CA ALA A 124 4.26 -19.26 2.27
C ALA A 124 3.37 -20.34 2.92
N SER A 125 3.82 -20.93 4.03
CA SER A 125 3.04 -21.92 4.82
C SER A 125 2.18 -21.29 5.92
N PHE A 126 2.29 -19.98 6.16
CA PHE A 126 1.53 -19.28 7.20
C PHE A 126 0.22 -18.74 6.64
N GLN A 127 -0.84 -18.85 7.43
CA GLN A 127 -2.12 -18.21 7.14
C GLN A 127 -2.22 -16.89 7.89
N ILE A 128 -2.69 -15.85 7.19
CA ILE A 128 -3.05 -14.59 7.84
C ILE A 128 -4.43 -14.79 8.47
N VAL A 129 -4.48 -14.70 9.78
CA VAL A 129 -5.70 -14.85 10.56
C VAL A 129 -6.15 -13.48 11.06
N ASN A 130 -7.40 -13.13 10.85
CA ASN A 130 -7.99 -11.92 11.44
C ASN A 130 -8.39 -12.21 12.89
N GLU A 131 -8.31 -11.20 13.75
CA GLU A 131 -8.64 -11.29 15.18
C GLU A 131 -10.01 -11.94 15.46
N ASN A 132 -10.97 -11.78 14.56
CA ASN A 132 -12.33 -12.32 14.67
C ASN A 132 -12.52 -13.65 13.92
N SER A 133 -11.47 -14.33 13.48
CA SER A 133 -11.64 -15.56 12.73
C SER A 133 -11.81 -16.76 13.66
N SER A 134 -12.72 -17.66 13.32
CA SER A 134 -12.89 -18.95 13.99
C SER A 134 -11.60 -19.81 14.00
N VAL A 135 -10.66 -19.50 13.11
CA VAL A 135 -9.35 -20.14 13.01
C VAL A 135 -8.47 -19.72 14.19
N LEU A 136 -8.50 -18.44 14.61
CA LEU A 136 -7.74 -17.98 15.77
C LEU A 136 -8.19 -18.71 17.04
N SER A 137 -9.49 -18.80 17.26
CA SER A 137 -10.05 -19.49 18.43
C SER A 137 -9.70 -20.98 18.49
N SER A 138 -9.48 -21.64 17.35
CA SER A 138 -9.07 -23.04 17.32
C SER A 138 -7.62 -23.28 17.73
N TYR A 139 -6.77 -22.24 17.72
CA TYR A 139 -5.37 -22.31 18.16
C TYR A 139 -5.15 -21.83 19.60
N LEU A 140 -6.14 -21.17 20.21
CA LEU A 140 -6.06 -20.72 21.60
C LEU A 140 -6.56 -21.81 22.54
N THR A 141 -5.83 -22.03 23.62
CA THR A 141 -6.32 -22.83 24.73
C THR A 141 -7.23 -22.01 25.64
N SER A 142 -8.01 -22.66 26.53
CA SER A 142 -8.82 -21.94 27.53
C SER A 142 -8.00 -20.98 28.40
N SER A 143 -6.72 -21.31 28.63
CA SER A 143 -5.77 -20.43 29.35
C SER A 143 -5.38 -19.21 28.51
N ASP A 144 -5.18 -19.38 27.20
CA ASP A 144 -4.85 -18.29 26.29
C ASP A 144 -6.04 -17.34 26.13
N GLU A 145 -7.27 -17.87 26.07
CA GLU A 145 -8.50 -17.06 26.02
C GLU A 145 -8.68 -16.23 27.30
N SER A 146 -8.34 -16.77 28.47
CA SER A 146 -8.40 -16.02 29.72
C SER A 146 -7.42 -14.85 29.74
N LYS A 147 -6.22 -15.02 29.19
CA LYS A 147 -5.22 -13.97 29.06
C LYS A 147 -5.63 -12.88 28.06
N LEU A 148 -6.24 -13.27 26.93
CA LEU A 148 -6.80 -12.31 25.98
C LEU A 148 -7.93 -11.50 26.64
N SER A 149 -8.82 -12.16 27.39
CA SER A 149 -9.89 -11.49 28.13
C SER A 149 -9.36 -10.51 29.19
N ALA A 150 -8.23 -10.82 29.82
CA ALA A 150 -7.58 -9.88 30.76
C ALA A 150 -7.10 -8.60 30.05
N VAL A 151 -6.50 -8.72 28.86
CA VAL A 151 -6.12 -7.56 28.02
C VAL A 151 -7.35 -6.74 27.63
N GLU A 152 -8.41 -7.38 27.13
CA GLU A 152 -9.65 -6.69 26.74
C GLU A 152 -10.30 -5.95 27.92
N ASN A 153 -10.31 -6.56 29.10
CA ASN A 153 -10.89 -5.95 30.30
C ASN A 153 -10.07 -4.75 30.77
N ALA A 154 -8.74 -4.82 30.73
CA ALA A 154 -7.86 -3.71 31.08
C ALA A 154 -8.03 -2.54 30.10
N VAL A 155 -8.20 -2.80 28.80
CA VAL A 155 -8.51 -1.78 27.79
C VAL A 155 -9.86 -1.10 28.10
N LYS A 156 -10.91 -1.89 28.35
CA LYS A 156 -12.26 -1.37 28.68
C LYS A 156 -12.27 -0.52 29.95
N ALA A 157 -11.45 -0.91 30.95
CA ALA A 157 -11.32 -0.19 32.21
C ALA A 157 -10.41 1.04 32.13
N SER A 158 -9.70 1.24 31.00
CA SER A 158 -8.64 2.26 30.86
C SER A 158 -7.54 2.16 31.92
N ASP A 159 -7.28 0.95 32.41
CA ASP A 159 -6.28 0.63 33.41
C ASP A 159 -4.93 0.38 32.70
N LYS A 160 -4.05 1.39 32.75
CA LYS A 160 -2.74 1.31 32.08
C LYS A 160 -1.80 0.29 32.68
N ASP A 161 -1.77 0.17 33.99
CA ASP A 161 -0.84 -0.73 34.69
C ASP A 161 -1.32 -2.18 34.54
N GLY A 162 -2.60 -2.42 34.68
CA GLY A 162 -3.22 -3.71 34.39
C GLY A 162 -3.08 -4.13 32.93
N LEU A 163 -3.15 -3.18 31.99
CA LEU A 163 -2.93 -3.46 30.57
C LEU A 163 -1.50 -3.91 30.29
N MET A 164 -0.49 -3.24 30.87
CA MET A 164 0.91 -3.62 30.67
C MET A 164 1.17 -5.03 31.19
N ALA A 165 0.70 -5.36 32.40
CA ALA A 165 0.82 -6.69 32.97
C ALA A 165 0.11 -7.77 32.14
N ALA A 166 -1.11 -7.47 31.66
CA ALA A 166 -1.89 -8.40 30.82
C ALA A 166 -1.25 -8.61 29.45
N LEU A 167 -0.62 -7.57 28.87
CA LEU A 167 0.11 -7.66 27.61
C LEU A 167 1.39 -8.51 27.74
N ASP A 168 2.13 -8.39 28.83
CA ASP A 168 3.33 -9.20 29.08
C ASP A 168 2.95 -10.69 29.17
N ASP A 169 1.89 -11.04 29.90
CA ASP A 169 1.37 -12.39 29.98
C ASP A 169 0.86 -12.94 28.63
N TYR A 170 0.25 -12.08 27.82
CA TYR A 170 -0.26 -12.46 26.50
C TYR A 170 0.86 -12.57 25.48
N TRP A 171 1.91 -11.77 25.59
CA TRP A 171 3.10 -11.82 24.74
C TRP A 171 3.79 -13.19 24.80
N ASP A 172 3.82 -13.79 25.97
CA ASP A 172 4.31 -15.15 26.16
C ASP A 172 3.50 -16.21 25.38
N VAL A 173 2.19 -15.99 25.20
CA VAL A 173 1.32 -16.86 24.41
C VAL A 173 1.66 -16.73 22.91
N ILE A 174 1.84 -15.51 22.43
CA ILE A 174 2.21 -15.24 21.03
C ILE A 174 3.58 -15.86 20.71
N ASN A 175 4.56 -15.72 21.59
CA ASN A 175 5.91 -16.22 21.36
C ASN A 175 6.06 -17.74 21.46
N ARG A 176 5.08 -18.44 22.03
CA ARG A 176 5.09 -19.91 22.12
C ARG A 176 4.40 -20.61 20.96
N LYS A 177 3.71 -19.86 20.08
CA LYS A 177 2.95 -20.36 18.92
C LYS A 177 3.45 -19.79 17.61
#